data_137ba1506e0e22bf0fb4403754058bb8
#
_entry.id   137ba1506e0e22bf0fb4403754058bb8
#
_cell.length_a   1.000
_cell.length_b   1.000
_cell.length_c   1.000
_cell.angle_alpha   90.00
_cell.angle_beta   90.00
_cell.angle_gamma   90.00
#
_symmetry.space_group_name_H-M   'P 1'
#
loop_
_entity.id
_entity.type
_entity.pdbx_description
1 polymer ?
#
loop_
_entity_poly.entity_id
_entity_poly.type
_entity_poly.pdbx_seq_one_letter_code
_entity_poly.pdbx_strand_id
1 'polypeptide(L)'
;MKLSIKTLSGAIMTSMTLVTQSAFSQTIGPLAQEHVVVYESPDPASIYCYTPGIARLNSGRLVATMDRGGRGVKKGDPAGKVFTSDDGGRSWTHRAGFPFVHARPFVAGRSLYVLGQARDLMVIRSDDNGVTWSAPAKLTEDQSWHQSACNVHYANGCVYLVMERRVTGDIKSWGVGEMAPVLMRGKLGADLTRRENWTFASELSFRNTIPNVEKDPAIDFFGVPFFPAPYPRGSLPAPRRNSAPIGWLETNVVQFKDPDHMWFDPKGKTFHLWARAHTGGTGYAAIAKVVEHDDGSMTTTLETVPSGKKILFVPCPGGQMRFHVLYDEPTRLFWLLSSQATDSMTRADRLDADRFNLPNNERHRLQLHFSKNMVDWCFAGLVAMGATPKESRHYASMAVDGGDLVVLSRSGDARAKSAHDGNLITFHRVKNFRSLVY
;
A
#
# COMPACT_ATOMS: atom_id res chain seq x y z
N MET A 1 -81.89 18.25 -56.69
CA MET A 1 -81.28 16.94 -56.51
C MET A 1 -80.01 17.16 -55.72
N LYS A 2 -80.07 16.90 -54.39
CA LYS A 2 -78.95 17.14 -53.49
C LYS A 2 -78.38 15.78 -53.07
N LEU A 3 -77.11 15.50 -53.46
CA LEU A 3 -76.39 14.26 -53.01
C LEU A 3 -75.72 14.64 -51.67
N SER A 4 -76.01 13.80 -50.70
CA SER A 4 -75.33 13.87 -49.37
C SER A 4 -74.21 12.84 -49.37
N ILE A 5 -72.98 13.27 -49.11
CA ILE A 5 -71.81 12.45 -48.90
C ILE A 5 -71.65 12.26 -47.39
N LYS A 6 -71.81 11.01 -46.94
CA LYS A 6 -71.46 10.61 -45.55
C LYS A 6 -69.98 10.22 -45.48
N THR A 7 -69.23 11.01 -44.74
CA THR A 7 -67.84 10.70 -44.36
C THR A 7 -67.79 9.73 -43.19
N LEU A 8 -67.22 8.57 -43.40
CA LEU A 8 -66.87 7.61 -42.34
C LEU A 8 -65.49 7.96 -41.80
N SER A 9 -65.42 8.41 -40.55
CA SER A 9 -64.15 8.57 -39.85
C SER A 9 -63.86 7.29 -39.09
N GLY A 10 -62.88 6.50 -39.60
CA GLY A 10 -62.34 5.34 -38.89
C GLY A 10 -61.19 5.82 -38.01
N ALA A 11 -61.37 5.74 -36.70
CA ALA A 11 -60.27 5.98 -35.73
C ALA A 11 -59.38 4.74 -35.64
N ILE A 12 -58.16 4.88 -36.13
CA ILE A 12 -57.11 3.85 -35.91
C ILE A 12 -56.49 4.13 -34.53
N MET A 13 -56.81 3.32 -33.53
CA MET A 13 -56.11 3.27 -32.25
C MET A 13 -54.82 2.50 -32.43
N THR A 14 -53.72 3.24 -32.51
CA THR A 14 -52.38 2.66 -32.45
C THR A 14 -52.04 2.46 -30.97
N SER A 15 -52.12 1.19 -30.49
CA SER A 15 -51.66 0.85 -29.16
C SER A 15 -50.14 0.90 -29.14
N MET A 16 -49.56 1.96 -28.56
CA MET A 16 -48.15 2.03 -28.19
C MET A 16 -47.91 1.13 -26.97
N THR A 17 -47.36 -0.05 -27.20
CA THR A 17 -46.86 -0.91 -26.12
C THR A 17 -45.56 -0.24 -25.61
N LEU A 18 -45.61 0.45 -24.47
CA LEU A 18 -44.43 0.86 -23.76
C LEU A 18 -43.68 -0.39 -23.28
N VAL A 19 -42.61 -0.78 -23.98
CA VAL A 19 -41.63 -1.71 -23.48
C VAL A 19 -40.81 -0.93 -22.44
N THR A 20 -41.19 -1.05 -21.19
CA THR A 20 -40.32 -0.65 -20.07
C THR A 20 -39.13 -1.59 -20.06
N GLN A 21 -38.02 -1.17 -20.69
CA GLN A 21 -36.72 -1.76 -20.40
C GLN A 21 -36.42 -1.44 -18.94
N SER A 22 -36.64 -2.43 -18.08
CA SER A 22 -36.03 -2.43 -16.77
C SER A 22 -34.50 -2.41 -16.99
N ALA A 23 -33.90 -1.25 -16.84
CA ALA A 23 -32.47 -1.13 -16.73
C ALA A 23 -32.09 -1.94 -15.48
N PHE A 24 -31.64 -3.18 -15.68
CA PHE A 24 -30.95 -3.92 -14.64
C PHE A 24 -29.70 -3.09 -14.31
N SER A 25 -29.77 -2.34 -13.24
CA SER A 25 -28.58 -1.79 -12.60
C SER A 25 -27.73 -2.99 -12.19
N GLN A 26 -26.76 -3.34 -13.01
CA GLN A 26 -25.80 -4.36 -12.68
C GLN A 26 -25.00 -3.81 -11.50
N THR A 27 -25.35 -4.22 -10.29
CA THR A 27 -24.59 -3.87 -9.08
C THR A 27 -23.26 -4.63 -9.19
N ILE A 28 -22.21 -3.91 -9.56
CA ILE A 28 -20.85 -4.47 -9.60
C ILE A 28 -20.44 -4.68 -8.14
N GLY A 29 -20.51 -5.92 -7.70
CA GLY A 29 -20.08 -6.33 -6.36
C GLY A 29 -18.54 -6.28 -6.23
N PRO A 30 -18.01 -6.25 -5.00
CA PRO A 30 -16.58 -6.38 -4.77
C PRO A 30 -16.04 -7.71 -5.30
N LEU A 31 -14.80 -7.68 -5.82
CA LEU A 31 -14.11 -8.81 -6.46
C LEU A 31 -13.86 -9.99 -5.49
N ALA A 32 -13.69 -9.70 -4.19
CA ALA A 32 -13.35 -10.69 -3.17
C ALA A 32 -13.89 -10.27 -1.79
N GLN A 33 -15.22 -10.00 -1.71
CA GLN A 33 -15.88 -9.59 -0.46
C GLN A 33 -15.78 -10.67 0.62
N GLU A 34 -15.96 -11.94 0.23
CA GLU A 34 -15.75 -13.07 1.11
C GLU A 34 -14.28 -13.18 1.52
N HIS A 35 -14.07 -13.56 2.78
CA HIS A 35 -12.73 -13.62 3.34
C HIS A 35 -12.60 -14.73 4.38
N VAL A 36 -11.35 -15.14 4.59
CA VAL A 36 -10.96 -16.01 5.70
C VAL A 36 -10.28 -15.15 6.77
N VAL A 37 -10.65 -15.33 8.02
CA VAL A 37 -9.98 -14.68 9.15
C VAL A 37 -8.69 -15.44 9.46
N VAL A 38 -7.55 -14.76 9.28
CA VAL A 38 -6.21 -15.29 9.60
C VAL A 38 -5.90 -15.09 11.07
N TYR A 39 -6.28 -13.94 11.60
CA TYR A 39 -6.14 -13.62 13.02
C TYR A 39 -7.28 -12.71 13.46
N GLU A 40 -7.80 -13.01 14.64
CA GLU A 40 -8.77 -12.19 15.35
C GLU A 40 -8.19 -11.77 16.70
N SER A 41 -8.38 -10.50 17.04
CA SER A 41 -7.98 -9.99 18.35
C SER A 41 -8.81 -10.63 19.47
N PRO A 42 -8.17 -11.16 20.50
CA PRO A 42 -8.88 -11.69 21.68
C PRO A 42 -9.56 -10.58 22.52
N ASP A 43 -9.13 -9.34 22.34
CA ASP A 43 -9.72 -8.16 23.00
C ASP A 43 -9.71 -6.95 22.04
N PRO A 44 -10.76 -6.81 21.20
CA PRO A 44 -10.86 -5.70 20.23
C PRO A 44 -10.83 -4.30 20.85
N ALA A 45 -11.09 -4.16 22.13
CA ALA A 45 -11.09 -2.86 22.81
C ALA A 45 -9.68 -2.38 23.18
N SER A 46 -8.70 -3.29 23.28
CA SER A 46 -7.35 -2.98 23.76
C SER A 46 -6.21 -3.60 22.99
N ILE A 47 -6.45 -4.62 22.15
CA ILE A 47 -5.46 -5.27 21.28
C ILE A 47 -5.89 -5.07 19.82
N TYR A 48 -5.03 -4.48 19.03
CA TYR A 48 -5.31 -4.17 17.62
C TYR A 48 -4.42 -4.95 16.69
N CYS A 49 -4.91 -5.20 15.45
CA CYS A 49 -4.20 -5.89 14.41
C CYS A 49 -3.56 -4.91 13.45
N TYR A 50 -2.26 -5.05 13.18
CA TYR A 50 -1.52 -4.16 12.31
C TYR A 50 -0.75 -4.91 11.22
N THR A 51 -0.37 -4.21 10.22
CA THR A 51 0.66 -4.40 9.21
C THR A 51 0.78 -5.83 8.64
N PRO A 52 -0.23 -6.31 7.90
CA PRO A 52 -0.14 -7.62 7.27
C PRO A 52 0.88 -7.62 6.12
N GLY A 53 1.70 -8.69 6.08
CA GLY A 53 2.59 -9.04 4.97
C GLY A 53 2.27 -10.42 4.45
N ILE A 54 2.37 -10.65 3.14
CA ILE A 54 2.13 -11.96 2.53
C ILE A 54 3.25 -12.32 1.55
N ALA A 55 3.65 -13.59 1.56
CA ALA A 55 4.52 -14.18 0.56
C ALA A 55 3.96 -15.56 0.14
N ARG A 56 4.22 -15.93 -1.12
CA ARG A 56 3.93 -17.25 -1.66
C ARG A 56 5.25 -17.99 -1.92
N LEU A 57 5.39 -19.19 -1.40
CA LEU A 57 6.54 -20.04 -1.65
C LEU A 57 6.38 -20.84 -2.94
N ASN A 58 7.48 -21.33 -3.50
CA ASN A 58 7.44 -22.17 -4.70
C ASN A 58 6.64 -23.46 -4.50
N SER A 59 6.53 -23.96 -3.27
CA SER A 59 5.68 -25.11 -2.91
C SER A 59 4.17 -24.81 -3.01
N GLY A 60 3.77 -23.57 -3.21
CA GLY A 60 2.39 -23.12 -3.13
C GLY A 60 1.93 -22.68 -1.73
N ARG A 61 2.75 -22.95 -0.68
CA ARG A 61 2.47 -22.48 0.68
C ARG A 61 2.41 -20.96 0.73
N LEU A 62 1.38 -20.42 1.40
CA LEU A 62 1.29 -19.01 1.72
C LEU A 62 1.86 -18.76 3.12
N VAL A 63 2.56 -17.64 3.25
CA VAL A 63 3.11 -17.17 4.53
C VAL A 63 2.58 -15.80 4.80
N ALA A 64 1.95 -15.61 5.96
CA ALA A 64 1.40 -14.35 6.42
C ALA A 64 2.15 -13.87 7.66
N THR A 65 2.44 -12.57 7.71
CA THR A 65 2.91 -11.89 8.91
C THR A 65 1.91 -10.81 9.33
N MET A 66 1.88 -10.51 10.61
CA MET A 66 1.14 -9.38 11.17
C MET A 66 1.78 -8.97 12.49
N ASP A 67 1.42 -7.81 13.01
CA ASP A 67 1.79 -7.41 14.35
C ASP A 67 0.57 -6.91 15.14
N ARG A 68 0.71 -6.95 16.45
CA ARG A 68 -0.29 -6.49 17.41
C ARG A 68 0.19 -5.22 18.07
N GLY A 69 -0.74 -4.33 18.35
CA GLY A 69 -0.50 -3.13 19.14
C GLY A 69 -1.66 -2.86 20.10
N GLY A 70 -1.58 -1.73 20.77
CA GLY A 70 -2.57 -1.33 21.79
C GLY A 70 -2.14 -1.67 23.21
N ARG A 71 -2.85 -1.09 24.17
CA ARG A 71 -2.54 -1.19 25.61
C ARG A 71 -2.73 -2.60 26.22
N GLY A 72 -3.48 -3.46 25.52
CA GLY A 72 -3.75 -4.83 25.95
C GLY A 72 -2.62 -5.81 25.61
N VAL A 73 -1.65 -5.42 24.77
CA VAL A 73 -0.47 -6.26 24.48
C VAL A 73 0.46 -6.18 25.69
N LYS A 74 0.67 -7.32 26.36
CA LYS A 74 1.51 -7.38 27.55
C LYS A 74 2.98 -7.15 27.21
N LYS A 75 3.69 -6.49 28.13
CA LYS A 75 5.15 -6.33 28.00
C LYS A 75 5.82 -7.72 27.98
N GLY A 76 6.65 -7.96 26.97
CA GLY A 76 7.32 -9.25 26.78
C GLY A 76 6.60 -10.21 25.84
N ASP A 77 5.32 -10.00 25.56
CA ASP A 77 4.63 -10.76 24.50
C ASP A 77 5.20 -10.39 23.12
N PRO A 78 5.44 -11.38 22.25
CA PRO A 78 5.86 -11.08 20.89
C PRO A 78 4.79 -10.29 20.14
N ALA A 79 5.16 -9.09 19.69
CA ALA A 79 4.23 -8.22 18.94
C ALA A 79 3.88 -8.84 17.57
N GLY A 80 4.89 -9.33 16.86
CA GLY A 80 4.75 -9.94 15.55
C GLY A 80 4.34 -11.41 15.60
N LYS A 81 3.65 -11.87 14.54
CA LYS A 81 3.22 -13.26 14.37
C LYS A 81 3.41 -13.72 12.93
N VAL A 82 3.74 -15.01 12.78
CA VAL A 82 3.81 -15.70 11.47
C VAL A 82 2.75 -16.79 11.42
N PHE A 83 2.06 -16.85 10.29
CA PHE A 83 1.09 -17.91 9.96
C PHE A 83 1.44 -18.52 8.61
N THR A 84 1.09 -19.79 8.41
CA THR A 84 1.19 -20.48 7.11
C THR A 84 -0.11 -21.13 6.73
N SER A 85 -0.35 -21.23 5.42
CA SER A 85 -1.47 -21.97 4.83
C SER A 85 -0.96 -22.89 3.72
N ASP A 86 -1.40 -24.14 3.75
CA ASP A 86 -1.07 -25.18 2.77
C ASP A 86 -2.22 -25.51 1.84
N ASP A 87 -3.37 -24.88 2.04
CA ASP A 87 -4.64 -25.18 1.35
C ASP A 87 -5.17 -23.97 0.55
N GLY A 88 -4.27 -23.07 0.15
CA GLY A 88 -4.59 -21.89 -0.64
C GLY A 88 -5.31 -20.79 0.15
N GLY A 89 -5.07 -20.70 1.45
CA GLY A 89 -5.61 -19.67 2.32
C GLY A 89 -6.94 -20.00 2.99
N ARG A 90 -7.45 -21.22 2.86
CA ARG A 90 -8.69 -21.67 3.50
C ARG A 90 -8.54 -21.89 5.00
N SER A 91 -7.34 -22.29 5.45
CA SER A 91 -6.99 -22.38 6.85
C SER A 91 -5.57 -21.86 7.10
N TRP A 92 -5.31 -21.43 8.33
CA TRP A 92 -4.03 -20.82 8.71
C TRP A 92 -3.52 -21.40 10.04
N THR A 93 -2.25 -21.75 10.07
CA THR A 93 -1.56 -22.26 11.25
C THR A 93 -0.59 -21.23 11.79
N HIS A 94 -0.72 -20.83 13.04
CA HIS A 94 0.28 -19.99 13.73
C HIS A 94 1.58 -20.75 13.91
N ARG A 95 2.71 -20.17 13.49
CA ARG A 95 4.03 -20.82 13.52
C ARG A 95 4.97 -20.23 14.56
N ALA A 96 5.03 -18.90 14.63
CA ALA A 96 5.96 -18.23 15.54
C ALA A 96 5.48 -16.83 15.93
N GLY A 97 5.98 -16.35 17.08
CA GLY A 97 5.97 -14.94 17.43
C GLY A 97 7.38 -14.36 17.35
N PHE A 98 7.49 -13.05 17.05
CA PHE A 98 8.74 -12.31 17.01
C PHE A 98 8.64 -10.94 17.69
N PRO A 99 9.74 -10.38 18.26
CA PRO A 99 9.69 -9.21 19.14
C PRO A 99 9.81 -7.87 18.39
N PHE A 100 9.40 -7.79 17.12
CA PHE A 100 9.45 -6.58 16.32
C PHE A 100 8.15 -6.41 15.52
N VAL A 101 7.99 -5.28 14.85
CA VAL A 101 6.75 -4.86 14.19
C VAL A 101 6.97 -4.49 12.74
N HIS A 102 5.86 -4.28 12.01
CA HIS A 102 5.81 -3.83 10.62
C HIS A 102 6.58 -4.74 9.65
N ALA A 103 6.58 -6.01 9.97
CA ALA A 103 7.40 -6.99 9.30
C ALA A 103 6.81 -7.51 7.99
N ARG A 104 7.69 -7.75 7.02
CA ARG A 104 7.35 -8.35 5.74
C ARG A 104 8.05 -9.69 5.54
N PRO A 105 7.35 -10.72 5.06
CA PRO A 105 7.96 -11.98 4.66
C PRO A 105 8.51 -11.87 3.23
N PHE A 106 9.66 -12.50 2.96
CA PHE A 106 10.22 -12.63 1.61
C PHE A 106 11.13 -13.84 1.51
N VAL A 107 11.30 -14.34 0.28
CA VAL A 107 12.19 -15.47 -0.01
C VAL A 107 13.49 -14.95 -0.58
N ALA A 108 14.63 -15.46 -0.10
CA ALA A 108 15.93 -15.23 -0.73
C ALA A 108 16.73 -16.52 -0.81
N GLY A 109 16.96 -17.00 -2.04
CA GLY A 109 17.53 -18.32 -2.27
C GLY A 109 16.59 -19.42 -1.80
N ARG A 110 17.04 -20.25 -0.85
CA ARG A 110 16.25 -21.35 -0.25
C ARG A 110 15.57 -20.95 1.06
N SER A 111 15.89 -19.79 1.59
CA SER A 111 15.44 -19.35 2.90
C SER A 111 14.31 -18.35 2.82
N LEU A 112 13.42 -18.43 3.78
CA LEU A 112 12.35 -17.47 4.03
C LEU A 112 12.79 -16.54 5.16
N TYR A 113 12.60 -15.25 4.97
CA TYR A 113 12.94 -14.22 5.93
C TYR A 113 11.71 -13.41 6.32
N VAL A 114 11.73 -12.89 7.55
CA VAL A 114 10.78 -11.85 8.01
C VAL A 114 11.61 -10.70 8.55
N LEU A 115 11.51 -9.53 7.91
CA LEU A 115 12.25 -8.31 8.27
C LEU A 115 11.30 -7.21 8.68
N GLY A 116 11.59 -6.58 9.80
CA GLY A 116 10.85 -5.46 10.37
C GLY A 116 11.73 -4.61 11.28
N GLN A 117 11.14 -3.92 12.26
CA GLN A 117 11.91 -3.11 13.21
C GLN A 117 11.40 -3.20 14.65
N ALA A 118 12.34 -3.08 15.58
CA ALA A 118 12.12 -2.79 16.99
C ALA A 118 13.06 -1.66 17.39
N ARG A 119 12.81 -0.43 16.90
CA ARG A 119 13.72 0.67 16.75
C ARG A 119 14.77 0.38 15.66
N ASP A 120 15.69 -0.56 15.90
CA ASP A 120 16.63 -1.10 14.90
C ASP A 120 15.93 -2.06 13.93
N LEU A 121 16.56 -2.28 12.77
CA LEU A 121 16.13 -3.32 11.83
C LEU A 121 16.39 -4.70 12.42
N MET A 122 15.38 -5.55 12.34
CA MET A 122 15.37 -6.90 12.88
C MET A 122 14.94 -7.90 11.83
N VAL A 123 15.54 -9.07 11.82
CA VAL A 123 15.23 -10.14 10.87
C VAL A 123 15.24 -11.52 11.56
N ILE A 124 14.33 -12.40 11.13
CA ILE A 124 14.36 -13.84 11.45
C ILE A 124 14.38 -14.63 10.14
N ARG A 125 14.89 -15.85 10.20
CA ARG A 125 15.06 -16.76 9.06
C ARG A 125 14.42 -18.10 9.34
N SER A 126 13.87 -18.70 8.29
CA SER A 126 13.39 -20.09 8.27
C SER A 126 13.97 -20.82 7.04
N ASP A 127 14.47 -22.04 7.25
CA ASP A 127 15.01 -22.90 6.21
C ASP A 127 14.09 -24.10 5.90
N ASP A 128 12.95 -24.18 6.57
CA ASP A 128 11.96 -25.27 6.48
C ASP A 128 10.57 -24.76 6.04
N ASN A 129 10.54 -23.76 5.16
CA ASN A 129 9.31 -23.17 4.61
C ASN A 129 8.39 -22.54 5.67
N GLY A 130 8.96 -21.94 6.71
CA GLY A 130 8.24 -21.18 7.71
C GLY A 130 7.67 -22.01 8.86
N VAL A 131 8.14 -23.25 9.06
CA VAL A 131 7.72 -24.09 10.20
C VAL A 131 8.48 -23.69 11.46
N THR A 132 9.81 -23.56 11.37
CA THR A 132 10.66 -23.10 12.48
C THR A 132 11.45 -21.84 12.08
N TRP A 133 11.88 -21.07 13.06
CA TRP A 133 12.48 -19.76 12.88
C TRP A 133 13.71 -19.57 13.77
N SER A 134 14.70 -18.87 13.24
CA SER A 134 15.88 -18.48 14.00
C SER A 134 15.55 -17.50 15.13
N ALA A 135 16.47 -17.33 16.07
CA ALA A 135 16.46 -16.17 16.93
C ALA A 135 16.52 -14.88 16.11
N PRO A 136 15.93 -13.76 16.59
CA PRO A 136 16.01 -12.47 15.93
C PRO A 136 17.44 -11.94 15.85
N ALA A 137 17.86 -11.51 14.65
CA ALA A 137 19.14 -10.84 14.41
C ALA A 137 18.93 -9.36 14.18
N LYS A 138 19.81 -8.52 14.71
CA LYS A 138 19.86 -7.08 14.43
C LYS A 138 20.67 -6.82 13.17
N LEU A 139 20.16 -5.94 12.30
CA LEU A 139 20.89 -5.45 11.13
C LEU A 139 21.44 -4.04 11.34
N THR A 140 20.99 -3.32 12.36
CA THR A 140 21.46 -1.97 12.69
C THR A 140 21.55 -1.80 14.20
N GLU A 141 22.30 -0.80 14.66
CA GLU A 141 22.44 -0.46 16.08
C GLU A 141 22.17 1.01 16.32
N ASP A 142 21.43 1.30 17.38
CA ASP A 142 21.08 2.65 17.85
C ASP A 142 20.43 3.55 16.78
N GLN A 143 19.70 2.93 15.87
CA GLN A 143 19.01 3.63 14.79
C GLN A 143 17.50 3.56 14.99
N SER A 144 16.78 4.50 14.39
CA SER A 144 15.31 4.51 14.39
C SER A 144 14.80 4.27 12.99
N TRP A 145 14.09 3.17 12.81
CA TRP A 145 13.52 2.73 11.54
C TRP A 145 12.00 2.64 11.62
N HIS A 146 11.36 2.82 10.49
CA HIS A 146 9.92 2.65 10.33
C HIS A 146 9.62 2.06 8.97
N GLN A 147 8.65 1.20 8.88
CA GLN A 147 8.06 0.75 7.62
C GLN A 147 6.79 -0.08 7.92
N SER A 148 5.88 -0.16 6.95
CA SER A 148 4.88 -1.23 6.85
C SER A 148 5.32 -2.25 5.81
N ALA A 149 4.73 -3.46 5.83
CA ALA A 149 5.05 -4.51 4.86
C ALA A 149 4.64 -4.11 3.43
N CYS A 150 5.43 -3.26 2.77
CA CYS A 150 5.29 -2.93 1.35
C CYS A 150 5.87 -4.04 0.45
N ASN A 151 6.02 -3.79 -0.84
CA ASN A 151 6.46 -4.82 -1.77
C ASN A 151 7.92 -5.25 -1.56
N VAL A 152 8.25 -6.38 -2.17
CA VAL A 152 9.61 -6.90 -2.33
C VAL A 152 9.86 -7.05 -3.82
N HIS A 153 11.00 -6.58 -4.29
CA HIS A 153 11.38 -6.63 -5.70
C HIS A 153 12.60 -7.53 -5.90
N TYR A 154 12.62 -8.28 -7.00
CA TYR A 154 13.73 -9.18 -7.34
C TYR A 154 14.33 -8.78 -8.69
N ALA A 155 15.62 -8.50 -8.68
CA ALA A 155 16.39 -8.16 -9.88
C ALA A 155 17.87 -8.45 -9.64
N ASN A 156 18.66 -8.55 -10.69
CA ASN A 156 20.13 -8.60 -10.64
C ASN A 156 20.69 -9.66 -9.66
N GLY A 157 20.00 -10.79 -9.47
CA GLY A 157 20.39 -11.81 -8.51
C GLY A 157 20.27 -11.38 -7.04
N CYS A 158 19.47 -10.36 -6.77
CA CYS A 158 19.26 -9.76 -5.45
C CYS A 158 17.77 -9.60 -5.12
N VAL A 159 17.49 -9.46 -3.83
CA VAL A 159 16.24 -8.97 -3.30
C VAL A 159 16.40 -7.49 -2.93
N TYR A 160 15.40 -6.70 -3.28
CA TYR A 160 15.32 -5.27 -2.99
C TYR A 160 14.05 -4.98 -2.19
N LEU A 161 14.18 -4.19 -1.15
CA LEU A 161 13.06 -3.70 -0.34
C LEU A 161 13.43 -2.37 0.30
N VAL A 162 12.45 -1.59 0.74
CA VAL A 162 12.68 -0.30 1.39
C VAL A 162 12.34 -0.37 2.86
N MET A 163 13.14 0.27 3.68
CA MET A 163 12.82 0.65 5.05
C MET A 163 13.08 2.15 5.21
N GLU A 164 12.26 2.85 5.99
CA GLU A 164 12.44 4.28 6.26
C GLU A 164 13.33 4.50 7.47
N ARG A 165 14.42 5.21 7.28
CA ARG A 165 15.28 5.71 8.36
C ARG A 165 14.70 7.02 8.89
N ARG A 166 14.48 7.12 10.19
CA ARG A 166 14.14 8.36 10.86
C ARG A 166 15.43 9.08 11.22
N VAL A 167 15.83 10.09 10.42
CA VAL A 167 17.22 10.60 10.43
C VAL A 167 17.56 11.54 11.58
N THR A 168 16.63 12.34 12.09
CA THR A 168 16.91 13.33 13.11
C THR A 168 16.19 13.10 14.45
N GLY A 169 14.90 12.73 14.44
CA GLY A 169 14.12 12.52 15.67
C GLY A 169 13.72 13.80 16.40
N ASP A 170 13.85 14.98 15.77
CA ASP A 170 13.53 16.27 16.36
C ASP A 170 12.08 16.70 16.12
N ILE A 171 11.37 16.15 15.14
CA ILE A 171 9.95 16.37 14.95
C ILE A 171 9.16 15.64 16.05
N LYS A 172 8.54 16.41 16.95
CA LYS A 172 7.84 15.84 18.12
C LYS A 172 6.44 15.33 17.82
N SER A 173 5.86 15.69 16.66
CA SER A 173 4.61 15.10 16.13
C SER A 173 4.93 13.82 15.36
N TRP A 174 4.01 13.36 14.48
CA TRP A 174 4.28 12.25 13.57
C TRP A 174 5.41 12.59 12.60
N GLY A 175 6.53 11.91 12.72
CA GLY A 175 7.82 12.28 12.12
C GLY A 175 7.98 11.95 10.64
N VAL A 176 6.92 12.02 9.82
CA VAL A 176 6.99 11.66 8.38
C VAL A 176 7.92 12.57 7.57
N GLY A 177 8.11 13.81 8.00
CA GLY A 177 9.08 14.73 7.38
C GLY A 177 10.54 14.33 7.57
N GLU A 178 10.84 13.56 8.62
CA GLU A 178 12.19 13.05 8.91
C GLU A 178 12.50 11.71 8.23
N MET A 179 11.48 11.05 7.64
CA MET A 179 11.66 9.73 7.05
C MET A 179 12.50 9.83 5.78
N ALA A 180 13.53 8.98 5.69
CA ALA A 180 14.34 8.75 4.52
C ALA A 180 14.07 7.32 4.03
N PRO A 181 13.44 7.11 2.86
CA PRO A 181 13.30 5.79 2.28
C PRO A 181 14.67 5.28 1.84
N VAL A 182 15.12 4.20 2.43
CA VAL A 182 16.41 3.57 2.15
C VAL A 182 16.17 2.27 1.41
N LEU A 183 16.56 2.22 0.13
CA LEU A 183 16.56 0.96 -0.62
C LEU A 183 17.64 0.05 -0.05
N MET A 184 17.25 -1.15 0.34
CA MET A 184 18.12 -2.20 0.81
C MET A 184 18.23 -3.29 -0.26
N ARG A 185 19.46 -3.73 -0.56
CA ARG A 185 19.75 -4.80 -1.49
C ARG A 185 20.45 -5.94 -0.76
N GLY A 186 19.88 -7.16 -0.84
CA GLY A 186 20.49 -8.39 -0.31
C GLY A 186 20.73 -9.39 -1.45
N LYS A 187 21.93 -9.99 -1.52
CA LYS A 187 22.27 -10.99 -2.54
C LYS A 187 21.49 -12.29 -2.29
N LEU A 188 20.83 -12.82 -3.32
CA LEU A 188 20.16 -14.12 -3.23
C LEU A 188 21.17 -15.23 -2.90
N GLY A 189 20.82 -16.09 -1.93
CA GLY A 189 21.69 -17.16 -1.45
C GLY A 189 22.68 -16.76 -0.35
N ALA A 190 22.85 -15.46 -0.06
CA ALA A 190 23.59 -15.02 1.13
C ALA A 190 22.73 -15.15 2.40
N ASP A 191 23.38 -15.25 3.56
CA ASP A 191 22.69 -15.21 4.84
C ASP A 191 22.27 -13.78 5.18
N LEU A 192 20.99 -13.45 4.95
CA LEU A 192 20.44 -12.11 5.16
C LEU A 192 20.11 -11.79 6.64
N THR A 193 20.47 -12.67 7.57
CA THR A 193 20.52 -12.32 9.00
C THR A 193 21.75 -11.48 9.37
N ARG A 194 22.72 -11.38 8.45
CA ARG A 194 23.98 -10.69 8.65
C ARG A 194 24.00 -9.34 7.94
N ARG A 195 24.36 -8.27 8.68
CA ARG A 195 24.37 -6.91 8.19
C ARG A 195 25.29 -6.70 6.95
N GLU A 196 26.43 -7.37 6.92
CA GLU A 196 27.40 -7.29 5.82
C GLU A 196 26.89 -7.82 4.48
N ASN A 197 25.81 -8.60 4.49
CA ASN A 197 25.18 -9.13 3.27
C ASN A 197 24.12 -8.16 2.69
N TRP A 198 23.99 -6.98 3.27
CA TRP A 198 23.10 -5.94 2.81
C TRP A 198 23.87 -4.69 2.37
N THR A 199 23.50 -4.14 1.23
CA THR A 199 23.87 -2.78 0.81
C THR A 199 22.69 -1.84 1.03
N PHE A 200 22.91 -0.68 1.61
CA PHE A 200 21.92 0.35 1.86
C PHE A 200 22.17 1.54 0.95
N ALA A 201 21.14 2.06 0.31
CA ALA A 201 21.21 3.29 -0.45
C ALA A 201 21.43 4.50 0.47
N SER A 202 21.88 5.62 -0.11
CA SER A 202 22.01 6.88 0.62
C SER A 202 20.65 7.36 1.14
N GLU A 203 20.65 8.02 2.29
CA GLU A 203 19.49 8.58 2.94
C GLU A 203 19.04 9.87 2.24
N LEU A 204 17.74 9.99 1.96
CA LEU A 204 17.11 11.18 1.41
C LEU A 204 15.84 11.46 2.22
N SER A 205 15.94 12.27 3.29
CA SER A 205 14.75 12.62 4.07
C SER A 205 13.89 13.65 3.36
N PHE A 206 12.59 13.58 3.56
CA PHE A 206 11.66 14.52 2.94
C PHE A 206 12.01 15.97 3.29
N ARG A 207 12.18 16.28 4.57
CA ARG A 207 12.50 17.63 5.04
C ARG A 207 13.81 18.18 4.48
N ASN A 208 14.86 17.34 4.42
CA ASN A 208 16.15 17.79 3.90
C ASN A 208 16.14 17.97 2.38
N THR A 209 15.28 17.21 1.69
CA THR A 209 15.07 17.34 0.25
C THR A 209 14.26 18.60 -0.09
N ILE A 210 13.29 18.95 0.76
CA ILE A 210 12.35 20.04 0.55
C ILE A 210 12.29 20.89 1.84
N PRO A 211 13.35 21.61 2.16
CA PRO A 211 13.40 22.39 3.40
C PRO A 211 12.37 23.52 3.41
N ASN A 212 11.93 23.95 2.25
CA ASN A 212 10.94 25.00 2.07
C ASN A 212 9.95 24.58 0.96
N VAL A 213 8.95 23.80 1.33
CA VAL A 213 7.98 23.17 0.42
C VAL A 213 7.34 24.17 -0.55
N GLU A 214 7.14 25.43 -0.14
CA GLU A 214 6.42 26.42 -0.93
C GLU A 214 7.33 27.20 -1.91
N LYS A 215 8.64 27.10 -1.79
CA LYS A 215 9.55 28.07 -2.42
C LYS A 215 10.69 27.44 -3.23
N ASP A 216 10.77 26.14 -3.38
CA ASP A 216 11.83 25.54 -4.21
C ASP A 216 11.41 25.52 -5.68
N PRO A 217 11.93 26.43 -6.54
CA PRO A 217 11.54 26.51 -7.94
C PRO A 217 12.04 25.33 -8.78
N ALA A 218 12.93 24.50 -8.24
CA ALA A 218 13.45 23.31 -8.93
C ALA A 218 12.54 22.10 -8.78
N ILE A 219 11.52 22.17 -7.91
CA ILE A 219 10.57 21.07 -7.69
C ILE A 219 9.28 21.35 -8.45
N ASP A 220 8.91 20.38 -9.27
CA ASP A 220 7.60 20.37 -9.91
C ASP A 220 6.61 19.60 -9.05
N PHE A 221 5.63 20.30 -8.49
CA PHE A 221 4.61 19.72 -7.62
C PHE A 221 3.47 19.06 -8.39
N PHE A 222 3.46 19.14 -9.70
CA PHE A 222 2.49 18.49 -10.57
C PHE A 222 1.02 18.77 -10.16
N GLY A 223 0.73 20.02 -9.78
CA GLY A 223 -0.61 20.45 -9.42
C GLY A 223 -1.16 19.84 -8.13
N VAL A 224 -0.33 19.23 -7.29
CA VAL A 224 -0.77 18.69 -5.99
C VAL A 224 -1.19 19.84 -5.09
N PRO A 225 -2.44 19.85 -4.59
CA PRO A 225 -2.86 20.85 -3.64
C PRO A 225 -2.22 20.56 -2.27
N PHE A 226 -1.27 21.40 -1.88
CA PHE A 226 -0.71 21.34 -0.54
C PHE A 226 -1.60 22.01 0.48
N PHE A 227 -1.78 21.32 1.59
CA PHE A 227 -2.08 22.01 2.83
C PHE A 227 -0.74 22.35 3.48
N PRO A 228 -0.27 23.58 3.46
CA PRO A 228 1.02 23.93 4.03
C PRO A 228 1.01 23.56 5.51
N ALA A 229 1.75 22.51 5.86
CA ALA A 229 1.99 22.15 7.24
C ALA A 229 3.42 22.55 7.55
N PRO A 230 3.64 23.63 8.29
CA PRO A 230 4.99 24.02 8.68
C PRO A 230 5.61 22.92 9.53
N TYR A 231 6.83 22.52 9.21
CA TYR A 231 7.60 21.70 10.10
C TYR A 231 7.84 22.45 11.42
N PRO A 232 7.80 21.78 12.55
CA PRO A 232 7.57 20.36 12.79
C PRO A 232 6.13 20.01 13.17
N ARG A 233 5.16 20.87 12.92
CA ARG A 233 3.77 20.72 13.35
C ARG A 233 2.84 20.47 12.16
N GLY A 234 1.75 19.74 12.39
CA GLY A 234 0.65 19.66 11.46
C GLY A 234 -0.08 21.00 11.36
N SER A 235 -0.72 21.29 10.23
CA SER A 235 -1.55 22.46 10.05
C SER A 235 -2.92 22.29 10.72
N LEU A 236 -3.59 23.41 10.99
CA LEU A 236 -4.98 23.46 11.44
C LEU A 236 -5.85 23.90 10.26
N PRO A 237 -6.35 22.99 9.42
CA PRO A 237 -7.18 23.34 8.27
C PRO A 237 -8.55 23.92 8.69
N ALA A 238 -8.97 23.69 9.91
CA ALA A 238 -10.15 24.27 10.54
C ALA A 238 -9.98 24.27 12.07
N PRO A 239 -10.75 25.08 12.82
CA PRO A 239 -10.72 25.07 14.27
C PRO A 239 -10.91 23.66 14.84
N ARG A 240 -10.02 23.24 15.75
CA ARG A 240 -9.98 21.91 16.39
C ARG A 240 -9.70 20.75 15.46
N ARG A 241 -9.21 21.00 14.24
CA ARG A 241 -8.92 19.96 13.23
C ARG A 241 -7.47 20.04 12.80
N ASN A 242 -6.69 19.01 13.14
CA ASN A 242 -5.29 18.90 12.75
C ASN A 242 -5.16 18.07 11.48
N SER A 243 -4.37 18.51 10.52
CA SER A 243 -3.90 17.65 9.45
C SER A 243 -2.61 16.92 9.85
N ALA A 244 -2.35 15.78 9.21
CA ALA A 244 -1.05 15.13 9.33
C ALA A 244 0.05 16.05 8.78
N PRO A 245 1.27 16.06 9.37
CA PRO A 245 2.40 16.77 8.82
C PRO A 245 2.77 16.23 7.44
N ILE A 246 3.36 17.09 6.60
CA ILE A 246 3.81 16.70 5.27
C ILE A 246 5.03 15.78 5.35
N GLY A 247 5.11 14.81 4.44
CA GLY A 247 6.20 13.87 4.35
C GLY A 247 5.87 12.65 3.52
N TRP A 248 6.76 11.70 3.53
CA TRP A 248 6.62 10.40 2.88
C TRP A 248 6.95 9.23 3.80
N LEU A 249 6.40 8.05 3.50
CA LEU A 249 6.69 6.79 4.19
C LEU A 249 6.06 5.62 3.43
N GLU A 250 6.27 4.40 3.93
CA GLU A 250 5.61 3.16 3.46
C GLU A 250 5.85 2.93 1.96
N THR A 251 7.12 2.84 1.60
CA THR A 251 7.64 2.93 0.24
C THR A 251 7.70 1.57 -0.45
N ASN A 252 7.23 1.53 -1.69
CA ASN A 252 7.36 0.40 -2.61
C ASN A 252 8.53 0.62 -3.57
N VAL A 253 9.16 -0.48 -4.02
CA VAL A 253 10.20 -0.49 -5.06
C VAL A 253 9.54 -0.72 -6.41
N VAL A 254 9.90 0.09 -7.40
CA VAL A 254 9.44 0.00 -8.78
C VAL A 254 10.66 -0.02 -9.71
N GLN A 255 10.67 -0.91 -10.68
CA GLN A 255 11.65 -0.93 -11.76
C GLN A 255 10.90 -0.94 -13.09
N PHE A 256 11.19 0.02 -13.98
CA PHE A 256 10.59 0.08 -15.30
C PHE A 256 11.34 -0.86 -16.25
N LYS A 257 10.61 -1.84 -16.79
CA LYS A 257 11.15 -2.89 -17.66
C LYS A 257 10.77 -2.69 -19.14
N ASP A 258 9.81 -1.81 -19.42
CA ASP A 258 9.40 -1.47 -20.79
C ASP A 258 10.46 -0.52 -21.42
N PRO A 259 11.12 -0.91 -22.52
CA PRO A 259 12.13 -0.06 -23.16
C PRO A 259 11.58 1.29 -23.66
N ASP A 260 10.28 1.38 -23.90
CA ASP A 260 9.63 2.60 -24.36
C ASP A 260 9.29 3.57 -23.21
N HIS A 261 9.46 3.14 -21.95
CA HIS A 261 9.18 3.99 -20.80
C HIS A 261 10.28 5.03 -20.61
N MET A 262 9.91 6.30 -20.38
CA MET A 262 10.87 7.41 -20.24
C MET A 262 11.90 7.24 -19.09
N TRP A 263 11.62 6.38 -18.11
CA TRP A 263 12.52 6.06 -16.99
C TRP A 263 13.14 4.66 -17.12
N PHE A 264 13.06 4.05 -18.28
CA PHE A 264 13.71 2.77 -18.52
C PHE A 264 15.24 2.91 -18.45
N ASP A 265 15.87 1.98 -17.76
CA ASP A 265 17.33 1.86 -17.70
C ASP A 265 17.76 0.51 -18.33
N PRO A 266 18.42 0.52 -19.50
CA PRO A 266 18.86 -0.71 -20.16
C PRO A 266 19.89 -1.50 -19.33
N LYS A 267 20.57 -0.88 -18.37
CA LYS A 267 21.48 -1.56 -17.44
C LYS A 267 20.75 -2.25 -16.29
N GLY A 268 19.46 -1.95 -16.09
CA GLY A 268 18.65 -2.50 -15.01
C GLY A 268 19.12 -2.08 -13.60
N LYS A 269 19.83 -0.97 -13.48
CA LYS A 269 20.44 -0.47 -12.22
C LYS A 269 19.68 0.70 -11.61
N THR A 270 18.61 1.17 -12.28
CA THR A 270 17.76 2.25 -11.79
C THR A 270 16.48 1.69 -11.19
N PHE A 271 16.17 2.11 -9.99
CA PHE A 271 14.94 1.80 -9.26
C PHE A 271 14.24 3.08 -8.88
N HIS A 272 12.91 3.02 -8.84
CA HIS A 272 12.10 4.12 -8.33
C HIS A 272 11.42 3.71 -7.03
N LEU A 273 11.29 4.65 -6.12
CA LEU A 273 10.65 4.50 -4.83
C LEU A 273 9.30 5.19 -4.89
N TRP A 274 8.22 4.43 -4.69
CA TRP A 274 6.84 4.92 -4.66
C TRP A 274 6.36 4.92 -3.22
N ALA A 275 6.30 6.09 -2.60
CA ALA A 275 5.99 6.27 -1.20
C ALA A 275 4.59 6.84 -0.99
N ARG A 276 3.92 6.40 0.08
CA ARG A 276 2.76 7.10 0.60
C ARG A 276 3.12 8.56 0.87
N ALA A 277 2.28 9.49 0.38
CA ALA A 277 2.50 10.92 0.55
C ALA A 277 1.50 11.54 1.55
N HIS A 278 2.01 12.18 2.60
CA HIS A 278 1.22 12.99 3.51
C HIS A 278 1.10 14.40 2.94
N THR A 279 0.15 14.61 2.03
CA THR A 279 -0.10 15.88 1.33
C THR A 279 -1.42 16.53 1.76
N GLY A 280 -1.91 16.24 2.97
CA GLY A 280 -3.22 16.71 3.43
C GLY A 280 -4.39 15.94 2.81
N GLY A 281 -4.10 14.78 2.19
CA GLY A 281 -5.15 13.86 1.84
C GLY A 281 -5.55 13.83 0.36
N THR A 282 -4.59 13.82 -0.52
CA THR A 282 -4.82 13.70 -1.97
C THR A 282 -4.39 12.34 -2.52
N GLY A 283 -4.90 11.95 -3.68
CA GLY A 283 -4.59 10.70 -4.36
C GLY A 283 -3.25 10.74 -5.11
N TYR A 284 -2.16 11.11 -4.42
CA TYR A 284 -0.82 11.19 -4.97
C TYR A 284 0.17 10.34 -4.16
N ALA A 285 1.15 9.75 -4.84
CA ALA A 285 2.34 9.18 -4.23
C ALA A 285 3.51 10.15 -4.36
N ALA A 286 4.45 10.08 -3.42
CA ALA A 286 5.75 10.71 -3.57
C ALA A 286 6.71 9.72 -4.25
N ILE A 287 7.64 10.25 -5.07
CA ILE A 287 8.63 9.42 -5.75
C ILE A 287 10.05 9.90 -5.49
N ALA A 288 10.96 8.92 -5.48
CA ALA A 288 12.40 9.15 -5.53
C ALA A 288 13.04 8.14 -6.49
N LYS A 289 14.27 8.40 -6.90
CA LYS A 289 15.07 7.52 -7.75
C LYS A 289 16.28 7.00 -7.01
N VAL A 290 16.59 5.72 -7.18
CA VAL A 290 17.83 5.10 -6.70
C VAL A 290 18.60 4.57 -7.89
N VAL A 291 19.88 4.91 -7.95
CA VAL A 291 20.81 4.38 -8.96
C VAL A 291 21.84 3.51 -8.26
N GLU A 292 21.99 2.28 -8.74
CA GLU A 292 23.05 1.37 -8.34
C GLU A 292 24.28 1.60 -9.23
N HIS A 293 25.41 1.94 -8.61
CA HIS A 293 26.68 2.21 -9.27
C HIS A 293 27.50 0.92 -9.52
N ASP A 294 28.53 1.03 -10.36
CA ASP A 294 29.36 -0.13 -10.71
C ASP A 294 30.19 -0.65 -9.52
N ASP A 295 30.49 0.18 -8.55
CA ASP A 295 31.13 -0.19 -7.27
C ASP A 295 30.15 -0.88 -6.30
N GLY A 296 28.88 -1.00 -6.67
CA GLY A 296 27.82 -1.61 -5.86
C GLY A 296 27.17 -0.68 -4.85
N SER A 297 27.62 0.58 -4.73
CA SER A 297 26.94 1.59 -3.93
C SER A 297 25.61 2.00 -4.56
N MET A 298 24.69 2.58 -3.78
CA MET A 298 23.38 3.03 -4.26
C MET A 298 23.12 4.47 -3.78
N THR A 299 22.74 5.36 -4.71
CA THR A 299 22.45 6.77 -4.42
C THR A 299 20.97 7.07 -4.64
N THR A 300 20.32 7.66 -3.64
CA THR A 300 18.93 8.12 -3.70
C THR A 300 18.89 9.62 -4.04
N THR A 301 18.09 9.98 -5.04
CA THR A 301 17.86 11.36 -5.49
C THR A 301 16.39 11.57 -5.83
N LEU A 302 15.95 12.82 -6.08
CA LEU A 302 14.68 13.04 -6.77
C LEU A 302 14.83 12.71 -8.25
N GLU A 303 13.72 12.26 -8.88
CA GLU A 303 13.67 12.10 -10.32
C GLU A 303 13.63 13.45 -11.02
N THR A 304 14.07 13.50 -12.25
CA THR A 304 14.01 14.69 -13.10
C THR A 304 13.21 14.41 -14.36
N VAL A 305 12.47 15.42 -14.80
CA VAL A 305 11.75 15.40 -16.09
C VAL A 305 12.59 16.04 -17.20
N PRO A 306 12.21 15.88 -18.49
CA PRO A 306 12.98 16.44 -19.61
C PRO A 306 13.22 17.96 -19.55
N SER A 307 12.39 18.71 -18.83
CA SER A 307 12.62 20.14 -18.58
C SER A 307 13.76 20.45 -17.60
N GLY A 308 14.41 19.43 -17.01
CA GLY A 308 15.42 19.55 -15.97
C GLY A 308 14.86 19.79 -14.57
N LYS A 309 13.55 19.93 -14.43
CA LYS A 309 12.91 20.07 -13.10
C LYS A 309 12.83 18.72 -12.38
N LYS A 310 12.90 18.78 -11.06
CA LYS A 310 12.70 17.62 -10.19
C LYS A 310 11.21 17.34 -10.06
N ILE A 311 10.83 16.06 -10.13
CA ILE A 311 9.48 15.60 -9.86
C ILE A 311 9.44 14.94 -8.48
N LEU A 312 8.42 15.26 -7.71
CA LEU A 312 8.25 14.74 -6.35
C LEU A 312 6.98 13.91 -6.20
N PHE A 313 5.90 14.31 -6.84
CA PHE A 313 4.59 13.66 -6.72
C PHE A 313 4.08 13.22 -8.07
N VAL A 314 3.37 12.08 -8.06
CA VAL A 314 2.67 11.53 -9.23
C VAL A 314 1.27 11.07 -8.82
N PRO A 315 0.29 11.07 -9.74
CA PRO A 315 -1.01 10.49 -9.50
C PRO A 315 -0.91 9.05 -9.02
N CYS A 316 -1.60 8.73 -7.93
CA CYS A 316 -1.65 7.38 -7.38
C CYS A 316 -2.96 7.21 -6.60
N PRO A 317 -3.94 6.46 -7.12
CA PRO A 317 -5.19 6.20 -6.42
C PRO A 317 -4.93 5.58 -5.04
N GLY A 318 -5.32 6.28 -3.97
CA GLY A 318 -5.05 5.84 -2.60
C GLY A 318 -3.63 6.12 -2.09
N GLY A 319 -2.84 6.95 -2.80
CA GLY A 319 -1.45 7.29 -2.44
C GLY A 319 -1.29 8.04 -1.10
N GLN A 320 -2.38 8.58 -0.56
CA GLN A 320 -2.43 9.20 0.78
C GLN A 320 -2.40 8.19 1.93
N MET A 321 -2.61 6.90 1.65
CA MET A 321 -2.58 5.78 2.59
C MET A 321 -1.53 4.77 2.14
N ARG A 322 -1.14 3.84 3.01
CA ARG A 322 -0.28 2.74 2.59
C ARG A 322 -0.93 1.96 1.44
N PHE A 323 -0.20 1.74 0.38
CA PHE A 323 -0.56 0.93 -0.78
C PHE A 323 0.50 -0.15 -1.04
N HIS A 324 0.17 -1.11 -1.91
CA HIS A 324 1.09 -2.15 -2.35
C HIS A 324 1.13 -2.18 -3.87
N VAL A 325 2.33 -2.19 -4.43
CA VAL A 325 2.57 -2.30 -5.87
C VAL A 325 3.14 -3.68 -6.19
N LEU A 326 2.65 -4.30 -7.27
CA LEU A 326 3.15 -5.55 -7.80
C LEU A 326 3.30 -5.40 -9.32
N TYR A 327 4.45 -5.82 -9.88
CA TYR A 327 4.61 -5.96 -11.32
C TYR A 327 4.28 -7.39 -11.74
N ASP A 328 3.37 -7.56 -12.70
CA ASP A 328 2.96 -8.86 -13.24
C ASP A 328 3.66 -9.08 -14.58
N GLU A 329 4.66 -9.96 -14.60
CA GLU A 329 5.47 -10.25 -15.80
C GLU A 329 4.64 -10.73 -17.01
N PRO A 330 3.62 -11.62 -16.85
CA PRO A 330 2.82 -12.07 -17.98
C PRO A 330 2.05 -10.97 -18.71
N THR A 331 1.51 -10.00 -17.97
CA THR A 331 0.76 -8.87 -18.56
C THR A 331 1.62 -7.65 -18.79
N ARG A 332 2.80 -7.59 -18.20
CA ARG A 332 3.71 -6.42 -18.18
C ARG A 332 3.03 -5.18 -17.60
N LEU A 333 2.17 -5.38 -16.62
CA LEU A 333 1.43 -4.32 -15.93
C LEU A 333 1.81 -4.24 -14.46
N PHE A 334 1.77 -3.03 -13.94
CA PHE A 334 1.80 -2.78 -12.52
C PHE A 334 0.39 -2.88 -11.95
N TRP A 335 0.25 -3.56 -10.82
CA TRP A 335 -0.98 -3.66 -10.05
C TRP A 335 -0.84 -2.89 -8.74
N LEU A 336 -1.83 -2.09 -8.43
CA LEU A 336 -1.90 -1.24 -7.24
C LEU A 336 -3.07 -1.66 -6.37
N LEU A 337 -2.77 -2.06 -5.15
CA LEU A 337 -3.76 -2.35 -4.11
C LEU A 337 -3.72 -1.22 -3.08
N SER A 338 -4.81 -0.50 -2.92
CA SER A 338 -4.86 0.71 -2.10
C SER A 338 -6.23 0.95 -1.46
N SER A 339 -6.30 1.93 -0.55
CA SER A 339 -7.56 2.35 0.05
C SER A 339 -8.19 3.46 -0.78
N GLN A 340 -9.47 3.32 -1.13
CA GLN A 340 -10.20 4.34 -1.85
C GLN A 340 -10.52 5.53 -0.95
N ALA A 341 -10.20 6.74 -1.40
CA ALA A 341 -10.63 7.99 -0.79
C ALA A 341 -11.64 8.69 -1.67
N THR A 342 -12.68 9.25 -1.08
CA THR A 342 -13.77 9.97 -1.77
C THR A 342 -13.90 11.41 -1.31
N ASP A 343 -13.29 11.75 -0.17
CA ASP A 343 -13.39 13.09 0.45
C ASP A 343 -12.15 13.98 0.20
N SER A 344 -11.28 13.57 -0.71
CA SER A 344 -10.19 14.43 -1.18
C SER A 344 -10.76 15.75 -1.73
N MET A 345 -10.08 16.86 -1.48
CA MET A 345 -10.50 18.21 -1.88
C MET A 345 -11.78 18.73 -1.21
N THR A 346 -12.37 17.99 -0.28
CA THR A 346 -13.47 18.52 0.52
C THR A 346 -12.93 19.51 1.56
N ARG A 347 -13.60 20.64 1.69
CA ARG A 347 -13.25 21.65 2.70
C ARG A 347 -13.28 21.04 4.09
N ALA A 348 -12.21 21.22 4.86
CA ALA A 348 -12.07 20.64 6.18
C ALA A 348 -13.18 21.05 7.17
N ASP A 349 -13.74 22.25 7.02
CA ASP A 349 -14.86 22.76 7.83
C ASP A 349 -16.21 22.11 7.47
N ARG A 350 -16.28 21.39 6.35
CA ARG A 350 -17.46 20.65 5.90
C ARG A 350 -17.39 19.14 6.19
N LEU A 351 -16.24 18.65 6.61
CA LEU A 351 -16.09 17.25 7.00
C LEU A 351 -16.64 17.03 8.41
N ASP A 352 -17.17 15.85 8.67
CA ASP A 352 -17.55 15.42 10.02
C ASP A 352 -16.35 15.45 10.96
N ALA A 353 -16.60 15.61 12.26
CA ALA A 353 -15.53 15.79 13.25
C ALA A 353 -14.55 14.64 13.34
N ASP A 354 -14.98 13.41 13.06
CA ASP A 354 -14.16 12.19 13.00
C ASP A 354 -13.46 12.00 11.66
N ARG A 355 -13.79 12.84 10.64
CA ARG A 355 -13.29 12.78 9.28
C ARG A 355 -12.33 13.92 8.90
N PHE A 356 -11.89 14.74 9.85
CA PHE A 356 -11.09 15.93 9.56
C PHE A 356 -9.67 15.64 9.05
N ASN A 357 -9.10 14.47 9.36
CA ASN A 357 -7.78 14.05 8.90
C ASN A 357 -7.87 13.19 7.64
N LEU A 358 -8.85 13.45 6.82
CA LEU A 358 -9.05 12.74 5.56
C LEU A 358 -8.09 13.18 4.47
N PRO A 359 -7.87 12.27 3.55
CA PRO A 359 -8.47 10.93 3.40
C PRO A 359 -7.81 9.85 4.24
N ASN A 360 -6.93 10.18 5.18
CA ASN A 360 -6.25 9.20 6.05
C ASN A 360 -7.24 8.36 6.88
N ASN A 361 -8.45 8.83 7.11
CA ASN A 361 -9.48 8.10 7.88
C ASN A 361 -10.43 7.27 7.01
N GLU A 362 -10.37 7.39 5.68
CA GLU A 362 -11.13 6.52 4.78
C GLU A 362 -10.41 5.18 4.61
N ARG A 363 -10.84 4.18 5.36
CA ARG A 363 -10.16 2.89 5.47
C ARG A 363 -11.04 1.68 5.17
N HIS A 364 -12.28 1.88 4.73
CA HIS A 364 -13.25 0.79 4.61
C HIS A 364 -13.39 0.22 3.19
N ARG A 365 -12.79 0.85 2.17
CA ARG A 365 -12.85 0.38 0.78
C ARG A 365 -11.44 0.05 0.29
N LEU A 366 -11.21 -1.22 -0.03
CA LEU A 366 -9.98 -1.71 -0.63
C LEU A 366 -10.17 -1.82 -2.14
N GLN A 367 -9.38 -1.10 -2.92
CA GLN A 367 -9.48 -1.03 -4.37
C GLN A 367 -8.25 -1.60 -5.07
N LEU A 368 -8.46 -2.08 -6.31
CA LEU A 368 -7.43 -2.58 -7.20
C LEU A 368 -7.41 -1.76 -8.48
N HIS A 369 -6.20 -1.41 -8.92
CA HIS A 369 -5.95 -0.74 -10.20
C HIS A 369 -4.83 -1.44 -10.95
N PHE A 370 -4.75 -1.20 -12.25
CA PHE A 370 -3.59 -1.58 -13.05
C PHE A 370 -3.08 -0.40 -13.87
N SER A 371 -1.80 -0.44 -14.26
CA SER A 371 -1.15 0.62 -15.03
C SER A 371 0.01 0.05 -15.84
N LYS A 372 0.23 0.59 -17.04
CA LYS A 372 1.44 0.31 -17.84
C LYS A 372 2.64 1.13 -17.36
N ASN A 373 2.41 2.33 -16.80
CA ASN A 373 3.45 3.34 -16.59
C ASN A 373 3.48 3.95 -15.17
N MET A 374 2.69 3.43 -14.23
CA MET A 374 2.60 3.90 -12.83
C MET A 374 2.01 5.32 -12.65
N VAL A 375 1.49 5.93 -13.69
CA VAL A 375 0.90 7.27 -13.67
C VAL A 375 -0.57 7.25 -14.15
N ASP A 376 -0.82 6.58 -15.28
CA ASP A 376 -2.16 6.37 -15.81
C ASP A 376 -2.73 5.08 -15.23
N TRP A 377 -3.75 5.23 -14.38
CA TRP A 377 -4.33 4.12 -13.62
C TRP A 377 -5.72 3.77 -14.13
N CYS A 378 -5.90 2.49 -14.47
CA CYS A 378 -7.18 1.89 -14.81
C CYS A 378 -7.78 1.23 -13.57
N PHE A 379 -9.05 1.49 -13.27
CA PHE A 379 -9.74 0.91 -12.13
C PHE A 379 -10.17 -0.53 -12.45
N ALA A 380 -9.59 -1.51 -11.75
CA ALA A 380 -9.94 -2.92 -11.92
C ALA A 380 -11.15 -3.34 -11.08
N GLY A 381 -11.39 -2.70 -9.93
CA GLY A 381 -12.54 -2.97 -9.08
C GLY A 381 -12.28 -2.76 -7.59
N LEU A 382 -13.33 -2.83 -6.79
CA LEU A 382 -13.22 -2.94 -5.34
C LEU A 382 -12.89 -4.39 -4.99
N VAL A 383 -11.85 -4.60 -4.19
CA VAL A 383 -11.52 -5.95 -3.68
C VAL A 383 -12.48 -6.35 -2.58
N ALA A 384 -12.63 -5.49 -1.58
CA ALA A 384 -13.55 -5.69 -0.47
C ALA A 384 -13.94 -4.35 0.16
N MET A 385 -15.07 -4.32 0.84
CA MET A 385 -15.58 -3.13 1.51
C MET A 385 -16.17 -3.50 2.86
N GLY A 386 -15.88 -2.70 3.89
CA GLY A 386 -16.58 -2.78 5.17
C GLY A 386 -18.00 -2.23 5.08
N ALA A 387 -18.91 -2.73 5.90
CA ALA A 387 -20.29 -2.27 5.94
C ALA A 387 -20.43 -0.84 6.46
N THR A 388 -19.48 -0.41 7.30
CA THR A 388 -19.41 0.95 7.84
C THR A 388 -17.98 1.51 7.72
N PRO A 389 -17.78 2.84 7.81
CA PRO A 389 -16.43 3.43 7.83
C PRO A 389 -15.51 2.86 8.91
N LYS A 390 -16.05 2.36 10.01
CA LYS A 390 -15.31 1.73 11.11
C LYS A 390 -14.81 0.32 10.75
N GLU A 391 -15.54 -0.38 9.91
CA GLU A 391 -15.21 -1.74 9.47
C GLU A 391 -14.17 -1.70 8.35
N SER A 392 -12.95 -1.47 8.72
CA SER A 392 -11.86 -1.21 7.79
C SER A 392 -11.50 -2.41 6.89
N ARG A 393 -10.98 -2.08 5.69
CA ARG A 393 -10.31 -2.97 4.73
C ARG A 393 -9.18 -2.17 4.11
N HIS A 394 -7.98 -2.25 4.69
CA HIS A 394 -6.87 -1.38 4.30
C HIS A 394 -5.50 -1.98 4.65
N TYR A 395 -4.44 -1.21 4.39
CA TYR A 395 -3.06 -1.61 4.67
C TYR A 395 -2.72 -3.00 4.13
N ALA A 396 -3.31 -3.35 3.00
CA ALA A 396 -3.24 -4.71 2.47
C ALA A 396 -1.93 -4.99 1.72
N SER A 397 -1.47 -6.23 1.80
CA SER A 397 -0.38 -6.77 0.99
C SER A 397 -0.94 -7.80 0.02
N MET A 398 -0.29 -7.98 -1.13
CA MET A 398 -0.73 -8.92 -2.15
C MET A 398 0.43 -9.75 -2.70
N ALA A 399 0.10 -10.94 -3.21
CA ALA A 399 1.01 -11.82 -3.94
C ALA A 399 0.23 -12.54 -5.04
N VAL A 400 0.95 -12.98 -6.09
CA VAL A 400 0.37 -13.79 -7.15
C VAL A 400 0.38 -15.26 -6.75
N ASP A 401 -0.76 -15.95 -6.94
CA ASP A 401 -0.91 -17.39 -6.73
C ASP A 401 -1.56 -18.01 -7.98
N GLY A 402 -0.73 -18.42 -8.93
CA GLY A 402 -1.18 -18.90 -10.24
C GLY A 402 -1.89 -17.84 -11.05
N GLY A 403 -3.17 -18.05 -11.33
CA GLY A 403 -4.04 -17.08 -12.02
C GLY A 403 -4.68 -16.05 -11.10
N ASP A 404 -4.56 -16.22 -9.78
CA ASP A 404 -5.24 -15.41 -8.78
C ASP A 404 -4.30 -14.42 -8.11
N LEU A 405 -4.89 -13.36 -7.54
CA LEU A 405 -4.22 -12.45 -6.64
C LEU A 405 -4.69 -12.74 -5.22
N VAL A 406 -3.76 -13.07 -4.33
CA VAL A 406 -4.04 -13.28 -2.91
C VAL A 406 -3.71 -12.02 -2.12
N VAL A 407 -4.60 -11.63 -1.23
CA VAL A 407 -4.56 -10.37 -0.51
C VAL A 407 -4.71 -10.62 0.98
N LEU A 408 -3.83 -10.03 1.77
CA LEU A 408 -3.92 -10.01 3.22
C LEU A 408 -4.19 -8.58 3.69
N SER A 409 -5.30 -8.34 4.39
CA SER A 409 -5.76 -7.00 4.77
C SER A 409 -5.82 -6.81 6.28
N ARG A 410 -5.36 -5.65 6.74
CA ARG A 410 -5.75 -5.12 8.05
C ARG A 410 -7.21 -4.74 7.99
N SER A 411 -8.00 -5.29 8.91
CA SER A 411 -9.45 -5.25 8.81
C SER A 411 -10.12 -5.04 10.16
N GLY A 412 -11.37 -4.62 10.12
CA GLY A 412 -12.21 -4.51 11.29
C GLY A 412 -13.63 -5.01 11.00
N ASP A 413 -14.32 -5.39 12.06
CA ASP A 413 -15.77 -5.61 12.11
C ASP A 413 -16.43 -4.62 13.07
N ALA A 414 -17.70 -4.83 13.40
CA ALA A 414 -18.44 -3.93 14.29
C ALA A 414 -17.81 -3.79 15.70
N ARG A 415 -16.98 -4.75 16.13
CA ARG A 415 -16.25 -4.73 17.41
C ARG A 415 -14.96 -3.94 17.37
N ALA A 416 -14.47 -3.56 16.20
CA ALA A 416 -13.23 -2.81 16.07
C ALA A 416 -13.27 -1.50 16.88
N LYS A 417 -12.14 -1.11 17.47
CA LYS A 417 -12.04 0.14 18.21
C LYS A 417 -12.27 1.36 17.32
N SER A 418 -11.70 1.33 16.11
CA SER A 418 -11.83 2.38 15.12
C SER A 418 -11.46 1.83 13.73
N ALA A 419 -11.63 2.61 12.69
CA ALA A 419 -11.12 2.27 11.36
C ALA A 419 -9.59 2.07 11.34
N HIS A 420 -8.86 2.78 12.18
CA HIS A 420 -7.41 2.61 12.36
C HIS A 420 -7.09 1.38 13.22
N ASP A 421 -7.77 1.17 14.31
CA ASP A 421 -7.50 0.12 15.30
C ASP A 421 -8.44 -1.07 15.05
N GLY A 422 -8.22 -1.75 13.93
CA GLY A 422 -8.98 -2.93 13.52
C GLY A 422 -8.66 -4.15 14.39
N ASN A 423 -9.57 -5.10 14.40
CA ASN A 423 -9.47 -6.31 15.23
C ASN A 423 -9.22 -7.59 14.43
N LEU A 424 -9.10 -7.50 13.11
CA LEU A 424 -8.96 -8.66 12.22
C LEU A 424 -7.76 -8.51 11.28
N ILE A 425 -7.17 -9.65 10.93
CA ILE A 425 -6.41 -9.83 9.70
C ILE A 425 -7.19 -10.78 8.82
N THR A 426 -7.57 -10.32 7.62
CA THR A 426 -8.40 -11.08 6.68
C THR A 426 -7.64 -11.42 5.41
N PHE A 427 -7.87 -12.62 4.91
CA PHE A 427 -7.35 -13.10 3.64
C PHE A 427 -8.46 -13.10 2.59
N HIS A 428 -8.17 -12.53 1.42
CA HIS A 428 -9.06 -12.46 0.27
C HIS A 428 -8.39 -13.04 -0.97
N ARG A 429 -9.17 -13.56 -1.92
CA ARG A 429 -8.67 -14.11 -3.18
C ARG A 429 -9.42 -13.49 -4.36
N VAL A 430 -8.74 -12.66 -5.13
CA VAL A 430 -9.25 -12.15 -6.41
C VAL A 430 -8.92 -13.16 -7.49
N LYS A 431 -9.95 -13.87 -7.96
CA LYS A 431 -9.81 -14.92 -8.97
C LYS A 431 -9.56 -14.33 -10.34
N ASN A 432 -8.66 -14.96 -11.11
CA ASN A 432 -8.37 -14.61 -12.51
C ASN A 432 -8.13 -13.11 -12.71
N PHE A 433 -7.35 -12.48 -11.81
CA PHE A 433 -7.19 -11.01 -11.79
C PHE A 433 -6.74 -10.42 -13.13
N ARG A 434 -6.00 -11.18 -13.95
CA ARG A 434 -5.55 -10.73 -15.28
C ARG A 434 -6.69 -10.50 -16.26
N SER A 435 -7.87 -11.15 -16.05
CA SER A 435 -9.06 -10.91 -16.86
C SER A 435 -9.75 -9.57 -16.56
N LEU A 436 -9.30 -8.83 -15.56
CA LEU A 436 -9.80 -7.49 -15.26
C LEU A 436 -9.16 -6.41 -16.14
N VAL A 437 -8.17 -6.77 -16.95
CA VAL A 437 -7.52 -5.84 -17.91
C VAL A 437 -8.41 -5.69 -19.14
N TYR A 438 -8.67 -4.45 -19.53
CA TYR A 438 -9.48 -4.06 -20.70
C TYR A 438 -8.77 -3.06 -21.60
#